data_39067c0f60baa22d3d25385efbea1e30
#
_entry.id   39067c0f60baa22d3d25385efbea1e30
#
_cell.length_a   1.000
_cell.length_b   1.000
_cell.length_c   1.000
_cell.angle_alpha   90.00
_cell.angle_beta   90.00
_cell.angle_gamma   90.00
#
_symmetry.space_group_name_H-M   'P 1'
#
loop_
_entity.id
_entity.type
_entity.pdbx_description
1 polymer ?
#
loop_
_entity_poly.entity_id
_entity_poly.type
_entity_poly.pdbx_seq_one_letter_code
_entity_poly.pdbx_strand_id
1 'polypeptide(L)'
;MKIQQIRNATIRIECAGKHFLVDPWFQKKGTGMSAPSPDPEKAKIPSPTTELPFPVEQIMEGIDAMIVTHIHPDHFDPETAAMLDKSIPVFTVNEETKSQIEGFGYTSVTVLKDEGTDFDGVVLIRTEAMHGESPDHAAGPVCGIILQAAEEPVLYVAGDTVYYKGVERALEQYRPDVVVLNACGAELMGLGRLIMGAEDVLKVCEAASDAAIIASHMDAVNHATVSRTGLRDFLGKHGKDGHVLIPEDGECLEFSGT
;
A
#
# COMPACT_ATOMS: atom_id res chain seq x y z
N MET A 1 -15.62 9.11 0.95
CA MET A 1 -14.39 8.32 1.25
C MET A 1 -13.29 9.21 1.80
N LYS A 2 -12.53 8.74 2.79
CA LYS A 2 -11.31 9.43 3.25
C LYS A 2 -10.14 8.47 3.23
N ILE A 3 -8.96 8.98 2.85
CA ILE A 3 -7.71 8.20 2.84
C ILE A 3 -6.66 9.02 3.58
N GLN A 4 -6.14 8.45 4.65
CA GLN A 4 -5.07 9.07 5.44
C GLN A 4 -3.77 8.30 5.24
N GLN A 5 -2.74 8.97 4.75
CA GLN A 5 -1.38 8.44 4.71
C GLN A 5 -0.84 8.39 6.14
N ILE A 6 -0.48 7.22 6.62
CA ILE A 6 0.15 7.08 7.93
C ILE A 6 1.67 7.08 7.75
N ARG A 7 2.25 6.03 7.19
CA ARG A 7 3.68 5.93 6.89
C ARG A 7 3.93 4.73 5.98
N ASN A 8 4.84 4.84 5.03
CA ASN A 8 5.11 3.76 4.08
C ASN A 8 3.83 3.34 3.34
N ALA A 9 3.56 2.03 3.26
CA ALA A 9 2.31 1.48 2.73
C ALA A 9 1.12 1.57 3.68
N THR A 10 1.34 1.96 4.95
CA THR A 10 0.26 2.06 5.93
C THR A 10 -0.65 3.24 5.61
N ILE A 11 -1.89 2.94 5.24
CA ILE A 11 -2.95 3.93 5.01
C ILE A 11 -4.20 3.54 5.80
N ARG A 12 -4.92 4.57 6.27
CA ARG A 12 -6.25 4.41 6.86
C ARG A 12 -7.29 4.84 5.83
N ILE A 13 -8.32 4.02 5.63
CA ILE A 13 -9.40 4.25 4.68
C ILE A 13 -10.73 4.29 5.43
N GLU A 14 -11.50 5.38 5.25
CA GLU A 14 -12.91 5.45 5.63
C GLU A 14 -13.76 5.31 4.36
N CYS A 15 -14.58 4.26 4.30
CA CYS A 15 -15.45 3.95 3.17
C CYS A 15 -16.80 3.42 3.69
N ALA A 16 -17.90 4.04 3.30
CA ALA A 16 -19.26 3.68 3.72
C ALA A 16 -19.43 3.53 5.25
N GLY A 17 -18.77 4.40 6.04
CA GLY A 17 -18.79 4.37 7.50
C GLY A 17 -17.96 3.25 8.13
N LYS A 18 -17.18 2.51 7.34
CA LYS A 18 -16.21 1.52 7.82
C LYS A 18 -14.79 2.06 7.73
N HIS A 19 -13.96 1.67 8.69
CA HIS A 19 -12.57 2.08 8.78
C HIS A 19 -11.65 0.88 8.58
N PHE A 20 -10.84 0.94 7.55
CA PHE A 20 -9.84 -0.09 7.22
C PHE A 20 -8.43 0.45 7.46
N LEU A 21 -7.55 -0.40 7.96
CA LEU A 21 -6.12 -0.11 8.03
C LEU A 21 -5.37 -1.08 7.12
N VAL A 22 -4.70 -0.54 6.10
CA VAL A 22 -3.92 -1.32 5.14
C VAL A 22 -2.46 -1.36 5.58
N ASP A 23 -1.87 -2.55 5.55
CA ASP A 23 -0.45 -2.83 5.79
C ASP A 23 0.11 -2.09 7.01
N PRO A 24 -0.42 -2.37 8.22
CA PRO A 24 0.03 -1.70 9.44
C PRO A 24 1.48 -2.04 9.77
N TRP A 25 2.34 -1.02 9.73
CA TRP A 25 3.75 -1.13 10.11
C TRP A 25 4.11 -0.06 11.15
N PHE A 26 4.26 -0.49 12.41
CA PHE A 26 4.39 0.41 13.56
C PHE A 26 5.75 0.35 14.27
N GLN A 27 6.72 -0.31 13.67
CA GLN A 27 8.09 -0.30 14.18
C GLN A 27 8.59 1.14 14.40
N LYS A 28 9.38 1.34 15.46
CA LYS A 28 10.03 2.62 15.73
C LYS A 28 11.09 2.91 14.67
N LYS A 29 11.27 4.18 14.36
CA LYS A 29 12.33 4.63 13.46
C LYS A 29 13.69 4.03 13.83
N GLY A 30 14.34 3.45 12.83
CA GLY A 30 15.70 2.93 12.95
C GLY A 30 15.84 1.63 13.73
N THR A 31 14.74 0.88 13.99
CA THR A 31 14.81 -0.38 14.77
C THR A 31 14.63 -1.64 13.94
N GLY A 32 14.17 -1.53 12.71
CA GLY A 32 13.95 -2.66 11.82
C GLY A 32 15.19 -3.02 10.99
N MET A 33 14.96 -3.75 9.91
CA MET A 33 16.04 -4.23 9.04
C MET A 33 16.60 -3.14 8.12
N SER A 34 17.89 -3.25 7.81
CA SER A 34 18.51 -2.55 6.69
C SER A 34 18.47 -3.47 5.47
N ALA A 35 17.60 -3.17 4.52
CA ALA A 35 17.53 -3.93 3.27
C ALA A 35 18.78 -3.68 2.39
N PRO A 36 19.20 -4.64 1.56
CA PRO A 36 20.35 -4.49 0.67
C PRO A 36 20.05 -3.53 -0.49
N SER A 37 20.07 -2.22 -0.19
CA SER A 37 19.85 -1.15 -1.16
C SER A 37 20.98 -1.10 -2.19
N PRO A 38 20.69 -0.73 -3.48
CA PRO A 38 21.72 -0.42 -4.47
C PRO A 38 22.64 0.75 -4.06
N ASP A 39 22.15 1.66 -3.22
CA ASP A 39 22.94 2.72 -2.62
C ASP A 39 23.64 2.21 -1.34
N PRO A 40 25.00 2.11 -1.33
CA PRO A 40 25.74 1.56 -0.18
C PRO A 40 25.59 2.37 1.10
N GLU A 41 25.29 3.65 1.03
CA GLU A 41 25.06 4.47 2.22
C GLU A 41 23.66 4.24 2.79
N LYS A 42 22.64 4.14 1.91
CA LYS A 42 21.30 3.77 2.33
C LYS A 42 21.24 2.35 2.90
N ALA A 43 22.01 1.41 2.34
CA ALA A 43 22.06 0.02 2.82
C ALA A 43 22.50 -0.13 4.28
N LYS A 44 23.10 0.92 4.88
CA LYS A 44 23.52 0.95 6.31
C LYS A 44 22.42 1.50 7.23
N ILE A 45 21.35 2.06 6.67
CA ILE A 45 20.31 2.74 7.44
C ILE A 45 19.19 1.76 7.78
N PRO A 46 18.90 1.50 9.06
CA PRO A 46 17.76 0.64 9.42
C PRO A 46 16.43 1.36 9.10
N SER A 47 15.49 0.61 8.54
CA SER A 47 14.11 1.06 8.34
C SER A 47 13.30 0.88 9.66
N PRO A 48 12.19 1.60 9.87
CA PRO A 48 11.75 2.77 9.09
C PRO A 48 12.69 3.97 9.26
N THR A 49 12.79 4.79 8.21
CA THR A 49 13.64 6.00 8.22
C THR A 49 12.91 7.23 8.76
N THR A 50 11.59 7.14 8.93
CA THR A 50 10.71 8.19 9.46
C THR A 50 9.98 7.73 10.74
N GLU A 51 9.54 8.69 11.55
CA GLU A 51 8.69 8.42 12.72
C GLU A 51 7.24 8.19 12.29
N LEU A 52 6.42 7.55 13.16
CA LEU A 52 4.97 7.58 13.00
C LEU A 52 4.44 9.00 13.24
N PRO A 53 3.46 9.47 12.45
CA PRO A 53 2.89 10.81 12.63
C PRO A 53 2.00 10.92 13.88
N PHE A 54 1.49 9.80 14.37
CA PHE A 54 0.60 9.70 15.54
C PHE A 54 0.95 8.50 16.40
N PRO A 55 0.55 8.49 17.71
CA PRO A 55 0.59 7.27 18.53
C PRO A 55 -0.22 6.14 17.92
N VAL A 56 0.20 4.88 18.14
CA VAL A 56 -0.48 3.69 17.60
C VAL A 56 -1.94 3.63 18.02
N GLU A 57 -2.23 3.99 19.27
CA GLU A 57 -3.60 4.01 19.82
C GLU A 57 -4.51 4.95 19.02
N GLN A 58 -4.01 6.12 18.61
CA GLN A 58 -4.75 7.07 17.78
C GLN A 58 -4.93 6.55 16.34
N ILE A 59 -3.93 5.89 15.77
CA ILE A 59 -4.03 5.29 14.42
C ILE A 59 -5.09 4.18 14.42
N MET A 60 -5.16 3.40 15.50
CA MET A 60 -6.07 2.26 15.64
C MET A 60 -7.49 2.64 16.09
N GLU A 61 -7.72 3.90 16.50
CA GLU A 61 -9.04 4.32 16.99
C GLU A 61 -10.13 4.13 15.93
N GLY A 62 -11.13 3.31 16.25
CA GLY A 62 -12.28 3.03 15.39
C GLY A 62 -11.99 2.16 14.17
N ILE A 63 -10.85 1.47 14.08
CA ILE A 63 -10.56 0.52 12.99
C ILE A 63 -11.48 -0.70 13.10
N ASP A 64 -12.27 -0.95 12.06
CA ASP A 64 -13.19 -2.09 11.95
C ASP A 64 -12.49 -3.35 11.40
N ALA A 65 -11.52 -3.19 10.50
CA ALA A 65 -10.77 -4.30 9.92
C ALA A 65 -9.37 -3.87 9.44
N MET A 66 -8.46 -4.83 9.35
CA MET A 66 -7.16 -4.66 8.70
C MET A 66 -7.11 -5.39 7.37
N ILE A 67 -6.31 -4.87 6.45
CA ILE A 67 -5.99 -5.50 5.18
C ILE A 67 -4.47 -5.64 5.10
N VAL A 68 -3.99 -6.86 4.98
CA VAL A 68 -2.56 -7.18 4.84
C VAL A 68 -2.32 -7.69 3.44
N THR A 69 -1.73 -6.86 2.58
CA THR A 69 -1.49 -7.19 1.17
C THR A 69 -0.44 -8.28 1.01
N HIS A 70 0.54 -8.34 1.91
CA HIS A 70 1.56 -9.39 2.01
C HIS A 70 2.35 -9.27 3.32
N ILE A 71 3.18 -10.28 3.61
CA ILE A 71 4.01 -10.34 4.82
C ILE A 71 5.47 -9.97 4.49
N HIS A 72 5.71 -8.69 4.22
CA HIS A 72 7.07 -8.16 4.29
C HIS A 72 7.26 -7.33 5.57
N PRO A 73 8.51 -7.22 6.07
CA PRO A 73 8.76 -6.56 7.36
C PRO A 73 8.35 -5.09 7.43
N ASP A 74 8.20 -4.44 6.28
CA ASP A 74 7.77 -3.04 6.16
C ASP A 74 6.26 -2.88 5.83
N HIS A 75 5.50 -3.98 5.83
CA HIS A 75 4.03 -4.01 5.68
C HIS A 75 3.34 -4.60 6.91
N PHE A 76 3.78 -5.76 7.37
CA PHE A 76 3.23 -6.40 8.57
C PHE A 76 4.28 -7.27 9.25
N ASP A 77 4.85 -6.77 10.33
CA ASP A 77 5.94 -7.43 11.07
C ASP A 77 5.47 -7.98 12.42
N PRO A 78 6.25 -8.91 13.03
CA PRO A 78 5.88 -9.52 14.31
C PRO A 78 5.75 -8.53 15.47
N GLU A 79 6.52 -7.42 15.47
CA GLU A 79 6.47 -6.41 16.52
C GLU A 79 5.15 -5.63 16.43
N THR A 80 4.78 -5.19 15.24
CA THR A 80 3.47 -4.58 14.98
C THR A 80 2.34 -5.55 15.30
N ALA A 81 2.45 -6.79 14.82
CA ALA A 81 1.45 -7.81 15.13
C ALA A 81 1.24 -7.99 16.63
N ALA A 82 2.30 -7.96 17.44
CA ALA A 82 2.21 -8.11 18.91
C ALA A 82 1.50 -6.94 19.62
N MET A 83 1.54 -5.74 19.03
CA MET A 83 0.91 -4.52 19.60
C MET A 83 -0.60 -4.49 19.43
N LEU A 84 -1.15 -5.15 18.40
CA LEU A 84 -2.52 -4.97 17.96
C LEU A 84 -3.47 -6.00 18.55
N ASP A 85 -4.75 -5.63 18.70
CA ASP A 85 -5.82 -6.51 19.16
C ASP A 85 -6.02 -7.67 18.18
N LYS A 86 -5.97 -8.89 18.69
CA LYS A 86 -6.09 -10.13 17.90
C LYS A 86 -7.51 -10.45 17.45
N SER A 87 -8.51 -9.75 17.97
CA SER A 87 -9.92 -9.92 17.59
C SER A 87 -10.30 -9.11 16.35
N ILE A 88 -9.48 -8.13 15.93
CA ILE A 88 -9.74 -7.33 14.72
C ILE A 88 -9.75 -8.25 13.50
N PRO A 89 -10.78 -8.21 12.64
CA PRO A 89 -10.82 -8.93 11.37
C PRO A 89 -9.64 -8.54 10.47
N VAL A 90 -9.00 -9.53 9.85
CA VAL A 90 -7.88 -9.32 8.92
C VAL A 90 -8.22 -9.95 7.56
N PHE A 91 -8.07 -9.18 6.50
CA PHE A 91 -8.16 -9.65 5.12
C PHE A 91 -6.77 -9.77 4.51
N THR A 92 -6.51 -10.84 3.75
CA THR A 92 -5.17 -11.10 3.21
C THR A 92 -5.17 -11.83 1.87
N VAL A 93 -3.98 -11.95 1.26
CA VAL A 93 -3.80 -12.38 -0.13
C VAL A 93 -4.08 -13.86 -0.39
N ASN A 94 -3.67 -14.78 0.50
CA ASN A 94 -3.77 -16.22 0.30
C ASN A 94 -3.76 -17.01 1.62
N GLU A 95 -3.93 -18.34 1.55
CA GLU A 95 -3.97 -19.22 2.71
C GLU A 95 -2.63 -19.33 3.44
N GLU A 96 -1.50 -19.16 2.76
CA GLU A 96 -0.18 -19.16 3.38
C GLU A 96 -0.01 -17.95 4.28
N THR A 97 -0.30 -16.76 3.76
CA THR A 97 -0.28 -15.50 4.52
C THR A 97 -1.28 -15.52 5.66
N LYS A 98 -2.49 -16.07 5.43
CA LYS A 98 -3.48 -16.29 6.48
C LYS A 98 -2.90 -17.12 7.63
N SER A 99 -2.28 -18.26 7.31
CA SER A 99 -1.68 -19.13 8.33
C SER A 99 -0.58 -18.43 9.13
N GLN A 100 0.21 -17.56 8.50
CA GLN A 100 1.23 -16.75 9.17
C GLN A 100 0.60 -15.73 10.13
N ILE A 101 -0.47 -15.03 9.70
CA ILE A 101 -1.21 -14.05 10.51
C ILE A 101 -1.89 -14.76 11.70
N GLU A 102 -2.52 -15.93 11.47
CA GLU A 102 -3.07 -16.76 12.55
C GLU A 102 -1.98 -17.22 13.54
N GLY A 103 -0.76 -17.47 13.04
CA GLY A 103 0.42 -17.76 13.87
C GLY A 103 0.81 -16.61 14.80
N PHE A 104 0.48 -15.37 14.49
CA PHE A 104 0.60 -14.21 15.38
C PHE A 104 -0.55 -14.09 16.40
N GLY A 105 -1.51 -15.02 16.39
CA GLY A 105 -2.63 -15.10 17.32
C GLY A 105 -3.94 -14.45 16.86
N TYR A 106 -4.02 -13.98 15.62
CA TYR A 106 -5.28 -13.46 15.08
C TYR A 106 -6.30 -14.57 14.87
N THR A 107 -7.56 -14.33 15.23
CA THR A 107 -8.62 -15.34 15.24
C THR A 107 -9.66 -15.18 14.13
N SER A 108 -9.65 -14.04 13.45
CA SER A 108 -10.57 -13.71 12.35
C SER A 108 -9.77 -13.29 11.11
N VAL A 109 -9.24 -14.27 10.37
CA VAL A 109 -8.45 -14.02 9.15
C VAL A 109 -9.15 -14.59 7.94
N THR A 110 -9.41 -13.77 6.93
CA THR A 110 -10.13 -14.12 5.71
C THR A 110 -9.25 -13.87 4.49
N VAL A 111 -9.15 -14.86 3.60
CA VAL A 111 -8.50 -14.66 2.30
C VAL A 111 -9.44 -13.91 1.36
N LEU A 112 -8.93 -12.84 0.77
CA LEU A 112 -9.62 -12.04 -0.24
C LEU A 112 -9.87 -12.88 -1.50
N LYS A 113 -11.03 -12.67 -2.14
CA LYS A 113 -11.44 -13.34 -3.37
C LYS A 113 -11.40 -12.38 -4.55
N ASP A 114 -11.14 -12.93 -5.73
CA ASP A 114 -11.15 -12.17 -6.99
C ASP A 114 -12.58 -11.75 -7.39
N GLU A 115 -13.59 -12.53 -6.99
CA GLU A 115 -15.01 -12.21 -7.19
C GLU A 115 -15.58 -11.24 -6.13
N GLY A 116 -14.80 -10.94 -5.08
CA GLY A 116 -15.18 -10.03 -3.99
C GLY A 116 -15.49 -10.73 -2.67
N THR A 117 -15.16 -10.05 -1.58
CA THR A 117 -15.45 -10.42 -0.20
C THR A 117 -16.22 -9.28 0.44
N ASP A 118 -17.46 -9.49 0.85
CA ASP A 118 -18.25 -8.46 1.52
C ASP A 118 -17.83 -8.28 2.98
N PHE A 119 -17.70 -7.04 3.38
CA PHE A 119 -17.54 -6.64 4.76
C PHE A 119 -18.50 -5.49 5.07
N ASP A 120 -19.65 -5.83 5.60
CA ASP A 120 -20.69 -4.88 6.03
C ASP A 120 -21.07 -3.84 4.95
N GLY A 121 -21.21 -4.28 3.71
CA GLY A 121 -21.59 -3.43 2.57
C GLY A 121 -20.42 -2.81 1.80
N VAL A 122 -19.19 -3.04 2.22
CA VAL A 122 -17.98 -2.74 1.43
C VAL A 122 -17.47 -4.03 0.81
N VAL A 123 -17.41 -4.09 -0.51
CA VAL A 123 -16.88 -5.25 -1.25
C VAL A 123 -15.38 -5.05 -1.47
N LEU A 124 -14.59 -5.96 -0.92
CA LEU A 124 -13.14 -6.04 -1.08
C LEU A 124 -12.82 -7.06 -2.16
N ILE A 125 -12.21 -6.64 -3.27
CA ILE A 125 -11.89 -7.51 -4.41
C ILE A 125 -10.38 -7.60 -4.51
N ARG A 126 -9.83 -8.82 -4.50
CA ARG A 126 -8.41 -9.04 -4.73
C ARG A 126 -8.07 -8.80 -6.19
N THR A 127 -6.96 -8.10 -6.44
CA THR A 127 -6.40 -7.96 -7.78
C THR A 127 -5.00 -8.57 -7.84
N GLU A 128 -4.58 -8.93 -9.05
CA GLU A 128 -3.21 -9.39 -9.28
C GLU A 128 -2.21 -8.27 -9.02
N ALA A 129 -1.05 -8.63 -8.46
CA ALA A 129 0.09 -7.75 -8.31
C ALA A 129 1.39 -8.52 -8.62
N MET A 130 2.44 -7.80 -9.03
CA MET A 130 3.74 -8.38 -9.35
C MET A 130 4.83 -7.58 -8.64
N HIS A 131 5.33 -8.15 -7.55
CA HIS A 131 6.34 -7.54 -6.69
C HIS A 131 7.75 -7.82 -7.21
N GLY A 132 8.08 -7.22 -8.36
CA GLY A 132 9.33 -7.41 -9.10
C GLY A 132 9.14 -7.28 -10.60
N GLU A 133 10.23 -7.15 -11.35
CA GLU A 133 10.18 -6.89 -12.81
C GLU A 133 9.82 -8.11 -13.65
N SER A 134 9.84 -9.30 -13.06
CA SER A 134 9.42 -10.55 -13.71
C SER A 134 9.05 -11.59 -12.64
N PRO A 135 8.30 -12.66 -12.99
CA PRO A 135 7.99 -13.74 -12.05
C PRO A 135 9.22 -14.41 -11.43
N ASP A 136 10.34 -14.48 -12.18
CA ASP A 136 11.60 -15.09 -11.70
C ASP A 136 12.34 -14.17 -10.69
N HIS A 137 11.98 -12.89 -10.64
CA HIS A 137 12.54 -11.89 -9.73
C HIS A 137 11.45 -11.27 -8.82
N ALA A 138 10.36 -12.00 -8.59
CA ALA A 138 9.29 -11.56 -7.71
C ALA A 138 9.64 -11.84 -6.23
N ALA A 139 9.31 -10.88 -5.37
CA ALA A 139 9.63 -10.94 -3.95
C ALA A 139 8.55 -11.67 -3.10
N GLY A 140 7.71 -12.50 -3.73
CA GLY A 140 6.72 -13.33 -3.06
C GLY A 140 5.26 -12.95 -3.39
N PRO A 141 4.29 -13.66 -2.79
CA PRO A 141 2.87 -13.42 -3.02
C PRO A 141 2.43 -12.06 -2.46
N VAL A 142 1.75 -11.29 -3.28
CA VAL A 142 1.22 -9.96 -2.98
C VAL A 142 -0.10 -9.76 -3.73
N CYS A 143 -0.95 -8.87 -3.28
CA CYS A 143 -2.14 -8.45 -4.03
C CYS A 143 -2.34 -6.93 -3.97
N GLY A 144 -3.03 -6.43 -4.99
CA GLY A 144 -3.77 -5.19 -4.87
C GLY A 144 -5.21 -5.46 -4.43
N ILE A 145 -5.97 -4.39 -4.18
CA ILE A 145 -7.33 -4.47 -3.66
C ILE A 145 -8.19 -3.39 -4.28
N ILE A 146 -9.39 -3.76 -4.73
CA ILE A 146 -10.45 -2.81 -5.03
C ILE A 146 -11.40 -2.73 -3.84
N LEU A 147 -11.79 -1.54 -3.43
CA LEU A 147 -12.87 -1.29 -2.50
C LEU A 147 -14.05 -0.67 -3.27
N GLN A 148 -15.23 -1.28 -3.13
CA GLN A 148 -16.48 -0.81 -3.72
C GLN A 148 -17.59 -0.78 -2.67
N ALA A 149 -18.31 0.33 -2.59
CA ALA A 149 -19.52 0.45 -1.78
C ALA A 149 -20.51 1.39 -2.47
N ALA A 150 -21.79 1.32 -2.10
CA ALA A 150 -22.83 2.20 -2.65
C ALA A 150 -22.50 3.68 -2.34
N GLU A 151 -22.66 4.54 -3.34
CA GLU A 151 -22.45 6.00 -3.24
C GLU A 151 -21.01 6.44 -2.86
N GLU A 152 -20.06 5.52 -2.84
CA GLU A 152 -18.64 5.80 -2.60
C GLU A 152 -17.83 5.74 -3.90
N PRO A 153 -16.73 6.48 -4.02
CA PRO A 153 -15.77 6.31 -5.11
C PRO A 153 -15.21 4.88 -5.12
N VAL A 154 -14.98 4.33 -6.31
CA VAL A 154 -14.24 3.06 -6.44
C VAL A 154 -12.77 3.32 -6.15
N LEU A 155 -12.22 2.64 -5.16
CA LEU A 155 -10.81 2.76 -4.78
C LEU A 155 -10.01 1.54 -5.24
N TYR A 156 -8.87 1.78 -5.87
CA TYR A 156 -7.85 0.77 -6.15
C TYR A 156 -6.59 1.05 -5.33
N VAL A 157 -6.23 0.15 -4.43
CA VAL A 157 -4.93 0.12 -3.75
C VAL A 157 -4.08 -0.92 -4.48
N ALA A 158 -3.07 -0.48 -5.22
CA ALA A 158 -2.30 -1.38 -6.09
C ALA A 158 -1.39 -2.35 -5.32
N GLY A 159 -1.02 -2.00 -4.07
CA GLY A 159 -0.06 -2.76 -3.27
C GLY A 159 1.35 -2.68 -3.84
N ASP A 160 2.22 -3.60 -3.42
CA ASP A 160 3.59 -3.69 -3.92
C ASP A 160 3.62 -4.38 -5.28
N THR A 161 3.62 -3.59 -6.33
CA THR A 161 3.63 -4.06 -7.72
C THR A 161 4.42 -3.10 -8.61
N VAL A 162 5.06 -3.62 -9.65
CA VAL A 162 5.48 -2.82 -10.81
C VAL A 162 4.29 -2.56 -11.74
N TYR A 163 4.41 -1.60 -12.65
CA TYR A 163 3.41 -1.42 -13.71
C TYR A 163 3.53 -2.54 -14.75
N TYR A 164 2.47 -3.32 -14.90
CA TYR A 164 2.40 -4.44 -15.83
C TYR A 164 0.96 -4.71 -16.25
N LYS A 165 0.75 -5.72 -17.09
CA LYS A 165 -0.57 -6.11 -17.62
C LYS A 165 -1.65 -6.36 -16.57
N GLY A 166 -1.29 -6.79 -15.35
CA GLY A 166 -2.25 -6.98 -14.25
C GLY A 166 -2.82 -5.65 -13.76
N VAL A 167 -1.96 -4.62 -13.63
CA VAL A 167 -2.40 -3.26 -13.27
C VAL A 167 -3.28 -2.67 -14.37
N GLU A 168 -2.88 -2.80 -15.66
CA GLU A 168 -3.69 -2.34 -16.79
C GLU A 168 -5.10 -2.95 -16.75
N ARG A 169 -5.19 -4.29 -16.56
CA ARG A 169 -6.49 -4.98 -16.44
C ARG A 169 -7.33 -4.46 -15.27
N ALA A 170 -6.72 -4.23 -14.12
CA ALA A 170 -7.45 -3.70 -12.96
C ALA A 170 -8.01 -2.31 -13.24
N LEU A 171 -7.22 -1.41 -13.85
CA LEU A 171 -7.67 -0.07 -14.24
C LEU A 171 -8.79 -0.12 -15.28
N GLU A 172 -8.68 -0.96 -16.30
CA GLU A 172 -9.69 -1.10 -17.35
C GLU A 172 -11.00 -1.71 -16.82
N GLN A 173 -10.90 -2.75 -16.00
CA GLN A 173 -12.05 -3.51 -15.52
C GLN A 173 -12.85 -2.76 -14.47
N TYR A 174 -12.16 -2.14 -13.49
CA TYR A 174 -12.82 -1.54 -12.34
C TYR A 174 -13.02 -0.03 -12.48
N ARG A 175 -12.27 0.63 -13.39
CA ARG A 175 -12.33 2.09 -13.62
C ARG A 175 -12.36 2.87 -12.32
N PRO A 176 -11.34 2.72 -11.46
CA PRO A 176 -11.34 3.34 -10.16
C PRO A 176 -11.37 4.88 -10.26
N ASP A 177 -12.10 5.51 -9.34
CA ASP A 177 -12.12 6.97 -9.17
C ASP A 177 -10.88 7.45 -8.43
N VAL A 178 -10.33 6.57 -7.56
CA VAL A 178 -9.12 6.84 -6.77
C VAL A 178 -8.16 5.65 -6.86
N VAL A 179 -6.89 5.92 -7.09
CA VAL A 179 -5.83 4.91 -7.19
C VAL A 179 -4.71 5.23 -6.22
N VAL A 180 -4.37 4.31 -5.31
CA VAL A 180 -3.21 4.40 -4.41
C VAL A 180 -2.09 3.52 -4.94
N LEU A 181 -0.92 4.10 -5.18
CA LEU A 181 0.27 3.43 -5.70
C LEU A 181 1.38 3.43 -4.66
N ASN A 182 2.00 2.29 -4.42
CA ASN A 182 3.27 2.20 -3.72
C ASN A 182 4.38 2.60 -4.71
N ALA A 183 4.93 3.84 -4.56
CA ALA A 183 5.61 4.56 -5.64
C ALA A 183 7.06 4.92 -5.35
N CYS A 184 7.67 4.39 -4.28
CA CYS A 184 9.04 4.75 -3.93
C CYS A 184 10.12 4.09 -4.79
N GLY A 185 9.76 3.26 -5.80
CA GLY A 185 10.69 2.56 -6.65
C GLY A 185 11.66 1.67 -5.86
N ALA A 186 11.16 0.99 -4.82
CA ALA A 186 11.98 0.12 -3.98
C ALA A 186 12.78 -0.87 -4.83
N GLU A 187 14.08 -0.94 -4.55
CA GLU A 187 15.03 -1.78 -5.30
C GLU A 187 15.96 -2.51 -4.34
N LEU A 188 16.17 -3.81 -4.58
CA LEU A 188 17.12 -4.63 -3.84
C LEU A 188 18.27 -5.08 -4.73
N MET A 189 19.48 -5.03 -4.17
CA MET A 189 20.68 -5.54 -4.85
C MET A 189 20.50 -7.03 -5.16
N GLY A 190 20.62 -7.37 -6.45
CA GLY A 190 20.47 -8.74 -6.95
C GLY A 190 19.04 -9.14 -7.36
N LEU A 191 18.01 -8.41 -6.95
CA LEU A 191 16.63 -8.62 -7.38
C LEU A 191 16.15 -7.55 -8.38
N GLY A 192 16.73 -6.33 -8.32
CA GLY A 192 16.26 -5.21 -9.13
C GLY A 192 15.08 -4.48 -8.46
N ARG A 193 14.31 -3.78 -9.29
CA ARG A 193 13.18 -2.98 -8.85
C ARG A 193 11.98 -3.85 -8.51
N LEU A 194 11.34 -3.57 -7.39
CA LEU A 194 10.28 -4.38 -6.80
C LEU A 194 8.88 -3.76 -6.96
N ILE A 195 8.78 -2.44 -6.94
CA ILE A 195 7.52 -1.69 -7.00
C ILE A 195 7.60 -0.54 -8.00
N MET A 196 6.48 0.13 -8.23
CA MET A 196 6.41 1.27 -9.13
C MET A 196 7.39 2.38 -8.75
N GLY A 197 8.04 2.94 -9.76
CA GLY A 197 8.84 4.15 -9.69
C GLY A 197 8.17 5.30 -10.45
N ALA A 198 8.88 6.41 -10.64
CA ALA A 198 8.32 7.64 -11.22
C ALA A 198 7.75 7.44 -12.63
N GLU A 199 8.42 6.66 -13.48
CA GLU A 199 7.95 6.34 -14.84
C GLU A 199 6.67 5.49 -14.83
N ASP A 200 6.51 4.60 -13.84
CA ASP A 200 5.31 3.78 -13.73
C ASP A 200 4.12 4.61 -13.24
N VAL A 201 4.34 5.54 -12.30
CA VAL A 201 3.33 6.51 -11.88
C VAL A 201 2.83 7.31 -13.09
N LEU A 202 3.74 7.76 -13.96
CA LEU A 202 3.36 8.46 -15.20
C LEU A 202 2.49 7.61 -16.12
N LYS A 203 2.81 6.31 -16.29
CA LYS A 203 1.99 5.38 -17.08
C LYS A 203 0.59 5.21 -16.48
N VAL A 204 0.47 5.13 -15.15
CA VAL A 204 -0.85 5.07 -14.49
C VAL A 204 -1.64 6.37 -14.72
N CYS A 205 -0.99 7.55 -14.67
CA CYS A 205 -1.63 8.83 -15.01
C CYS A 205 -2.17 8.87 -16.45
N GLU A 206 -1.53 8.16 -17.37
CA GLU A 206 -1.99 8.05 -18.76
C GLU A 206 -3.11 7.03 -18.91
N ALA A 207 -3.01 5.90 -18.21
CA ALA A 207 -3.99 4.80 -18.28
C ALA A 207 -5.30 5.11 -17.52
N ALA A 208 -5.24 5.90 -16.46
CA ALA A 208 -6.38 6.27 -15.60
C ALA A 208 -6.47 7.81 -15.46
N SER A 209 -6.59 8.51 -16.59
CA SER A 209 -6.55 9.99 -16.67
C SER A 209 -7.65 10.69 -15.86
N ASP A 210 -8.75 10.01 -15.61
CA ASP A 210 -9.91 10.56 -14.88
C ASP A 210 -9.85 10.26 -13.38
N ALA A 211 -8.93 9.38 -12.94
CA ALA A 211 -8.77 9.00 -11.54
C ALA A 211 -7.90 10.00 -10.77
N ALA A 212 -8.21 10.18 -9.48
CA ALA A 212 -7.28 10.78 -8.54
C ALA A 212 -6.19 9.77 -8.16
N ILE A 213 -4.93 10.10 -8.41
CA ILE A 213 -3.80 9.20 -8.14
C ILE A 213 -3.06 9.66 -6.90
N ILE A 214 -2.82 8.73 -5.97
CA ILE A 214 -2.11 8.95 -4.71
C ILE A 214 -0.82 8.14 -4.73
N ALA A 215 0.32 8.79 -4.47
CA ALA A 215 1.61 8.13 -4.27
C ALA A 215 1.83 7.89 -2.77
N SER A 216 1.82 6.62 -2.39
CA SER A 216 2.09 6.09 -1.06
C SER A 216 3.44 5.36 -1.02
N HIS A 217 3.83 4.79 0.11
CA HIS A 217 5.07 4.05 0.34
C HIS A 217 6.33 4.89 0.11
N MET A 218 6.29 6.17 0.53
CA MET A 218 7.37 7.11 0.25
C MET A 218 8.23 7.36 1.49
N ASP A 219 9.56 7.51 1.24
CA ASP A 219 10.55 8.02 2.20
C ASP A 219 10.80 7.20 3.49
N ALA A 220 10.11 6.07 3.72
CA ALA A 220 10.18 5.33 4.99
C ALA A 220 11.11 4.11 4.98
N VAL A 221 11.51 3.62 3.81
CA VAL A 221 12.42 2.47 3.67
C VAL A 221 13.77 2.86 3.08
N ASN A 222 14.83 2.19 3.51
CA ASN A 222 16.21 2.50 3.09
C ASN A 222 16.53 2.13 1.64
N HIS A 223 15.72 1.29 1.01
CA HIS A 223 15.89 0.82 -0.36
C HIS A 223 14.98 1.55 -1.37
N ALA A 224 14.32 2.63 -0.95
CA ALA A 224 13.60 3.53 -1.84
C ALA A 224 14.56 4.28 -2.77
N THR A 225 14.24 4.30 -4.08
CA THR A 225 15.00 5.05 -5.10
C THR A 225 14.33 6.36 -5.48
N VAL A 226 13.04 6.51 -5.22
CA VAL A 226 12.24 7.71 -5.48
C VAL A 226 11.73 8.29 -4.17
N SER A 227 12.03 9.56 -3.90
CA SER A 227 11.48 10.33 -2.77
C SER A 227 10.25 11.13 -3.19
N ARG A 228 9.45 11.61 -2.23
CA ARG A 228 8.33 12.55 -2.48
C ARG A 228 8.77 13.75 -3.32
N THR A 229 9.90 14.39 -2.96
CA THR A 229 10.45 15.52 -3.72
C THR A 229 10.87 15.09 -5.13
N GLY A 230 11.58 13.97 -5.26
CA GLY A 230 12.01 13.43 -6.56
C GLY A 230 10.84 13.11 -7.49
N LEU A 231 9.75 12.55 -6.94
CA LEU A 231 8.54 12.28 -7.71
C LEU A 231 7.85 13.58 -8.17
N ARG A 232 7.71 14.59 -7.29
CA ARG A 232 7.16 15.91 -7.65
C ARG A 232 7.97 16.55 -8.78
N ASP A 233 9.29 16.55 -8.66
CA ASP A 233 10.19 17.11 -9.68
C ASP A 233 10.07 16.37 -11.04
N PHE A 234 9.97 15.04 -10.98
CA PHE A 234 9.80 14.23 -12.18
C PHE A 234 8.47 14.53 -12.87
N LEU A 235 7.36 14.52 -12.14
CA LEU A 235 6.02 14.79 -12.68
C LEU A 235 5.91 16.21 -13.23
N GLY A 236 6.50 17.20 -12.56
CA GLY A 236 6.55 18.58 -13.05
C GLY A 236 7.26 18.70 -14.41
N LYS A 237 8.38 18.00 -14.62
CA LYS A 237 9.09 17.94 -15.90
C LYS A 237 8.26 17.30 -17.04
N HIS A 238 7.28 16.46 -16.69
CA HIS A 238 6.40 15.78 -17.65
C HIS A 238 5.02 16.45 -17.77
N GLY A 239 4.83 17.66 -17.22
CA GLY A 239 3.58 18.40 -17.28
C GLY A 239 2.42 17.74 -16.53
N LYS A 240 2.73 16.92 -15.52
CA LYS A 240 1.77 16.22 -14.64
C LYS A 240 1.73 16.83 -13.24
N ASP A 241 2.18 18.05 -13.07
CA ASP A 241 2.13 18.76 -11.81
C ASP A 241 0.69 18.87 -11.31
N GLY A 242 0.42 18.47 -10.07
CA GLY A 242 -0.92 18.44 -9.49
C GLY A 242 -1.83 17.27 -9.92
N HIS A 243 -1.42 16.41 -10.87
CA HIS A 243 -2.20 15.23 -11.25
C HIS A 243 -2.07 14.07 -10.24
N VAL A 244 -0.97 14.04 -9.49
CA VAL A 244 -0.71 13.03 -8.47
C VAL A 244 -0.66 13.71 -7.11
N LEU A 245 -1.48 13.23 -6.20
CA LEU A 245 -1.45 13.61 -4.80
C LEU A 245 -0.31 12.84 -4.12
N ILE A 246 0.61 13.56 -3.48
CA ILE A 246 1.79 12.98 -2.81
C ILE A 246 1.74 13.42 -1.35
N PRO A 247 0.89 12.76 -0.53
CA PRO A 247 0.64 13.19 0.85
C PRO A 247 1.88 13.01 1.73
N GLU A 248 2.02 13.91 2.69
CA GLU A 248 2.96 13.73 3.78
C GLU A 248 2.41 12.73 4.81
N ASP A 249 3.28 12.16 5.65
CA ASP A 249 2.84 11.25 6.71
C ASP A 249 1.90 12.00 7.68
N GLY A 250 0.70 11.44 7.93
CA GLY A 250 -0.37 12.04 8.71
C GLY A 250 -1.42 12.81 7.91
N GLU A 251 -1.16 13.14 6.64
CA GLU A 251 -2.08 13.88 5.79
C GLU A 251 -3.31 13.05 5.42
N CYS A 252 -4.49 13.69 5.42
CA CYS A 252 -5.77 13.09 5.07
C CYS A 252 -6.33 13.72 3.79
N LEU A 253 -6.77 12.88 2.87
CA LEU A 253 -7.40 13.24 1.60
C LEU A 253 -8.86 12.82 1.62
N GLU A 254 -9.77 13.66 1.09
CA GLU A 254 -11.21 13.38 1.05
C GLU A 254 -11.70 13.32 -0.40
N PHE A 255 -12.53 12.33 -0.70
CA PHE A 255 -13.11 12.10 -2.01
C PHE A 255 -14.61 11.91 -1.89
N SER A 256 -15.38 12.56 -2.76
CA SER A 256 -16.84 12.43 -2.83
C SER A 256 -17.20 11.47 -3.96
N GLY A 257 -18.20 10.62 -3.74
CA GLY A 257 -18.84 9.86 -4.81
C GLY A 257 -19.49 10.81 -5.84
N THR A 258 -19.46 10.43 -7.08
CA THR A 258 -20.11 11.16 -8.20
C THR A 258 -21.59 10.84 -8.29
#